data_b977f4086bfdd4e1afd7923ee7edff4f
#
_entry.id   b977f4086bfdd4e1afd7923ee7edff4f
#
_cell.length_a   1.000
_cell.length_b   1.000
_cell.length_c   1.000
_cell.angle_alpha   90.00
_cell.angle_beta   90.00
_cell.angle_gamma   90.00
#
_symmetry.space_group_name_H-M   'P 1'
#
loop_
_entity.id
_entity.type
_entity.pdbx_description
1 polymer ?
#
loop_
_entity_poly.entity_id
_entity_poly.type
_entity_poly.pdbx_seq_one_letter_code
_entity_poly.pdbx_strand_id
1 'polypeptide(L)'
;MIKCIVIDDEQPAIDIMKHYISKTPELDLVGTYSNPLVGMKEIKKSNASLVFLDIQMEEMTGLEVMNIINENVKVILCTAYPQFALEGFDLDAVDYLLKPISFDRFSKAVRKVLATIPDNSFINNMESLYEDHIFVKTEQKGKLIKIYFKDIDYIEAMGNYIAFHQGKNKVMAYSTMKDLEDILPLHTFMRVHKSYIISLSKIAMIENGFIVLENGHRISIGSNYKEAFMSKMKFRML
;
A
#
# COMPACT_ATOMS: atom_id res chain seq x y z
N MET A 1 -9.45 -7.28 -15.35
CA MET A 1 -8.06 -6.77 -15.49
C MET A 1 -8.11 -5.28 -15.82
N ILE A 2 -7.28 -4.47 -15.15
CA ILE A 2 -7.16 -3.03 -15.40
C ILE A 2 -6.20 -2.82 -16.55
N LYS A 3 -6.67 -2.21 -17.63
CA LYS A 3 -5.78 -1.81 -18.74
C LYS A 3 -4.88 -0.68 -18.30
N CYS A 4 -3.57 -0.88 -18.39
CA CYS A 4 -2.58 0.11 -17.99
C CYS A 4 -1.57 0.43 -19.08
N ILE A 5 -1.03 1.64 -19.00
CA ILE A 5 0.03 2.16 -19.87
C ILE A 5 1.19 2.63 -19.00
N VAL A 6 2.41 2.52 -19.52
CA VAL A 6 3.61 3.11 -18.94
C VAL A 6 4.11 4.21 -19.88
N ILE A 7 4.36 5.39 -19.33
CA ILE A 7 4.96 6.53 -20.05
C ILE A 7 6.18 7.00 -19.27
N ASP A 8 7.37 6.78 -19.83
CA ASP A 8 8.66 7.09 -19.20
C ASP A 8 9.72 7.19 -20.30
N ASP A 9 10.53 8.20 -20.37
CA ASP A 9 11.53 8.37 -21.41
C ASP A 9 12.77 7.48 -21.21
N GLU A 10 12.92 6.89 -20.01
CA GLU A 10 13.99 5.97 -19.67
C GLU A 10 13.60 4.50 -19.95
N GLN A 11 14.19 3.88 -20.97
CA GLN A 11 13.91 2.48 -21.32
C GLN A 11 14.12 1.50 -20.13
N PRO A 12 15.17 1.65 -19.27
CA PRO A 12 15.33 0.78 -18.10
C PRO A 12 14.17 0.87 -17.11
N ALA A 13 13.57 2.05 -16.91
CA ALA A 13 12.41 2.22 -16.06
C ALA A 13 11.18 1.53 -16.65
N ILE A 14 10.95 1.67 -17.96
CA ILE A 14 9.90 0.94 -18.68
C ILE A 14 10.06 -0.57 -18.49
N ASP A 15 11.27 -1.12 -18.62
CA ASP A 15 11.50 -2.56 -18.52
C ASP A 15 11.25 -3.10 -17.12
N ILE A 16 11.59 -2.34 -16.08
CA ILE A 16 11.26 -2.67 -14.69
C ILE A 16 9.74 -2.69 -14.51
N MET A 17 9.03 -1.68 -15.00
CA MET A 17 7.57 -1.60 -14.88
C MET A 17 6.88 -2.74 -15.64
N LYS A 18 7.31 -3.07 -16.86
CA LYS A 18 6.82 -4.25 -17.60
C LYS A 18 6.99 -5.53 -16.80
N HIS A 19 8.16 -5.72 -16.19
CA HIS A 19 8.43 -6.89 -15.37
C HIS A 19 7.50 -6.95 -14.13
N TYR A 20 7.23 -5.82 -13.47
CA TYR A 20 6.32 -5.78 -12.31
C TYR A 20 4.87 -6.00 -12.73
N ILE A 21 4.43 -5.39 -13.82
CA ILE A 21 3.08 -5.56 -14.36
C ILE A 21 2.85 -7.02 -14.77
N SER A 22 3.83 -7.69 -15.41
CA SER A 22 3.70 -9.10 -15.80
C SER A 22 3.53 -10.06 -14.61
N LYS A 23 3.93 -9.65 -13.40
CA LYS A 23 3.74 -10.40 -12.15
C LYS A 23 2.44 -10.04 -11.41
N THR A 24 1.62 -9.15 -11.98
CA THR A 24 0.42 -8.60 -11.33
C THR A 24 -0.80 -8.94 -12.19
N PRO A 25 -1.51 -10.06 -11.91
CA PRO A 25 -2.58 -10.58 -12.78
C PRO A 25 -3.76 -9.63 -12.99
N GLU A 26 -3.93 -8.63 -12.11
CA GLU A 26 -4.99 -7.63 -12.18
C GLU A 26 -4.74 -6.58 -13.26
N LEU A 27 -3.50 -6.44 -13.72
CA LEU A 27 -3.09 -5.47 -14.71
C LEU A 27 -2.95 -6.11 -16.09
N ASP A 28 -3.38 -5.35 -17.10
CA ASP A 28 -3.21 -5.67 -18.51
C ASP A 28 -2.40 -4.53 -19.16
N LEU A 29 -1.13 -4.77 -19.47
CA LEU A 29 -0.28 -3.78 -20.09
C LEU A 29 -0.61 -3.65 -21.57
N VAL A 30 -1.30 -2.57 -21.92
CA VAL A 30 -1.73 -2.30 -23.31
C VAL A 30 -0.74 -1.46 -24.12
N GLY A 31 0.26 -0.86 -23.49
CA GLY A 31 1.31 -0.13 -24.20
C GLY A 31 2.37 0.49 -23.29
N THR A 32 3.54 0.75 -23.87
CA THR A 32 4.63 1.51 -23.24
C THR A 32 5.14 2.57 -24.21
N TYR A 33 5.39 3.77 -23.74
CA TYR A 33 5.72 4.92 -24.57
C TYR A 33 6.83 5.73 -23.93
N SER A 34 7.86 6.06 -24.72
CA SER A 34 8.94 6.97 -24.31
C SER A 34 8.63 8.44 -24.61
N ASN A 35 7.61 8.69 -25.42
CA ASN A 35 7.18 10.04 -25.75
C ASN A 35 5.80 10.32 -25.12
N PRO A 36 5.65 11.36 -24.26
CA PRO A 36 4.41 11.66 -23.55
C PRO A 36 3.25 12.02 -24.47
N LEU A 37 3.50 12.70 -25.59
CA LEU A 37 2.46 13.09 -26.54
C LEU A 37 1.86 11.88 -27.26
N VAL A 38 2.70 10.88 -27.57
CA VAL A 38 2.24 9.60 -28.14
C VAL A 38 1.45 8.81 -27.11
N GLY A 39 2.00 8.69 -25.88
CA GLY A 39 1.34 8.00 -24.79
C GLY A 39 -0.06 8.54 -24.49
N MET A 40 -0.22 9.86 -24.42
CA MET A 40 -1.52 10.51 -24.20
C MET A 40 -2.57 10.16 -25.28
N LYS A 41 -2.17 10.11 -26.56
CA LYS A 41 -3.08 9.70 -27.63
C LYS A 41 -3.54 8.25 -27.48
N GLU A 42 -2.63 7.39 -27.05
CA GLU A 42 -2.88 5.96 -26.92
C GLU A 42 -3.70 5.61 -25.64
N ILE A 43 -3.67 6.45 -24.58
CA ILE A 43 -4.56 6.30 -23.41
C ILE A 43 -6.02 6.23 -23.88
N LYS A 44 -6.44 7.18 -24.73
CA LYS A 44 -7.83 7.25 -25.25
C LYS A 44 -8.17 6.06 -26.16
N LYS A 45 -7.25 5.67 -27.05
CA LYS A 45 -7.50 4.59 -28.02
C LYS A 45 -7.56 3.21 -27.38
N SER A 46 -6.72 2.96 -26.39
CA SER A 46 -6.64 1.65 -25.73
C SER A 46 -7.69 1.46 -24.64
N ASN A 47 -8.42 2.52 -24.26
CA ASN A 47 -9.28 2.54 -23.07
C ASN A 47 -8.50 2.17 -21.80
N ALA A 48 -7.25 2.66 -21.67
CA ALA A 48 -6.47 2.49 -20.46
C ALA A 48 -7.10 3.31 -19.32
N SER A 49 -7.24 2.68 -18.17
CA SER A 49 -7.79 3.29 -16.95
C SER A 49 -6.74 3.55 -15.87
N LEU A 50 -5.50 3.10 -16.10
CA LEU A 50 -4.35 3.35 -15.23
C LEU A 50 -3.15 3.75 -16.08
N VAL A 51 -2.42 4.77 -15.62
CA VAL A 51 -1.15 5.21 -16.23
C VAL A 51 -0.07 5.25 -15.15
N PHE A 52 1.04 4.58 -15.41
CA PHE A 52 2.31 4.79 -14.70
C PHE A 52 3.08 5.86 -15.50
N LEU A 53 3.36 6.98 -14.87
CA LEU A 53 3.79 8.19 -15.56
C LEU A 53 5.04 8.77 -14.89
N ASP A 54 6.12 8.92 -15.67
CA ASP A 54 7.24 9.70 -15.17
C ASP A 54 6.92 11.20 -15.18
N ILE A 55 7.55 11.94 -14.28
CA ILE A 55 7.35 13.39 -14.17
C ILE A 55 8.28 14.14 -15.10
N GLN A 56 9.56 13.77 -15.13
CA GLN A 56 10.54 14.47 -15.97
C GLN A 56 10.78 13.73 -17.29
N MET A 57 10.17 14.20 -18.32
CA MET A 57 10.34 13.71 -19.68
C MET A 57 10.62 14.87 -20.63
N GLU A 58 11.26 14.57 -21.77
CA GLU A 58 11.39 15.55 -22.83
C GLU A 58 10.01 15.96 -23.40
N GLU A 59 9.90 17.14 -23.97
CA GLU A 59 8.72 17.75 -24.61
C GLU A 59 7.59 18.14 -23.65
N MET A 60 7.23 17.31 -22.65
CA MET A 60 6.13 17.56 -21.72
C MET A 60 6.36 16.83 -20.41
N THR A 61 6.18 17.50 -19.29
CA THR A 61 6.27 16.91 -17.97
C THR A 61 5.05 16.03 -17.66
N GLY A 62 5.23 15.03 -16.78
CA GLY A 62 4.12 14.20 -16.32
C GLY A 62 3.01 14.97 -15.61
N LEU A 63 3.34 16.08 -14.93
CA LEU A 63 2.34 16.95 -14.31
C LEU A 63 1.48 17.66 -15.35
N GLU A 64 2.07 18.12 -16.45
CA GLU A 64 1.32 18.70 -17.59
C GLU A 64 0.44 17.63 -18.25
N VAL A 65 0.93 16.39 -18.40
CA VAL A 65 0.13 15.26 -18.88
C VAL A 65 -1.09 15.04 -17.98
N MET A 66 -0.91 15.05 -16.65
CA MET A 66 -2.02 14.87 -15.69
C MET A 66 -3.11 15.95 -15.85
N ASN A 67 -2.74 17.19 -16.09
CA ASN A 67 -3.72 18.28 -16.30
C ASN A 67 -4.57 18.09 -17.57
N ILE A 68 -4.14 17.26 -18.51
CA ILE A 68 -4.80 17.08 -19.81
C ILE A 68 -5.60 15.80 -19.90
N ILE A 69 -5.17 14.76 -19.18
CA ILE A 69 -5.85 13.45 -19.20
C ILE A 69 -7.18 13.52 -18.43
N ASN A 70 -8.11 12.66 -18.82
CA ASN A 70 -9.44 12.59 -18.23
C ASN A 70 -9.36 12.15 -16.75
N GLU A 71 -10.15 12.75 -15.87
CA GLU A 71 -10.29 12.44 -14.45
C GLU A 71 -10.63 10.95 -14.15
N ASN A 72 -11.19 10.24 -15.12
CA ASN A 72 -11.48 8.81 -15.00
C ASN A 72 -10.25 7.91 -15.13
N VAL A 73 -9.11 8.46 -15.61
CA VAL A 73 -7.85 7.73 -15.71
C VAL A 73 -7.07 7.90 -14.42
N LYS A 74 -6.78 6.80 -13.74
CA LYS A 74 -5.97 6.82 -12.53
C LYS A 74 -4.49 6.95 -12.89
N VAL A 75 -3.75 7.76 -12.13
CA VAL A 75 -2.33 7.98 -12.36
C VAL A 75 -1.53 7.58 -11.13
N ILE A 76 -0.46 6.82 -11.38
CA ILE A 76 0.63 6.60 -10.42
C ILE A 76 1.87 7.27 -11.00
N LEU A 77 2.40 8.26 -10.29
CA LEU A 77 3.62 8.96 -10.68
C LEU A 77 4.86 8.12 -10.33
N CYS A 78 5.83 8.07 -11.24
CA CYS A 78 7.08 7.29 -11.11
C CYS A 78 8.26 8.20 -11.43
N THR A 79 9.05 8.64 -10.45
CA THR A 79 10.12 9.62 -10.70
C THR A 79 11.31 9.47 -9.76
N ALA A 80 12.45 10.02 -10.14
CA ALA A 80 13.64 10.14 -9.29
C ALA A 80 13.61 11.33 -8.32
N TYR A 81 12.61 12.20 -8.40
CA TYR A 81 12.60 13.52 -7.76
C TYR A 81 11.55 13.64 -6.66
N PRO A 82 11.93 13.56 -5.36
CA PRO A 82 10.97 13.56 -4.25
C PRO A 82 10.21 14.89 -4.06
N GLN A 83 10.73 16.00 -4.56
CA GLN A 83 10.10 17.31 -4.43
C GLN A 83 8.75 17.44 -5.12
N PHE A 84 8.48 16.67 -6.18
CA PHE A 84 7.22 16.71 -6.93
C PHE A 84 6.09 15.91 -6.27
N ALA A 85 6.35 15.24 -5.13
CA ALA A 85 5.32 14.45 -4.46
C ALA A 85 4.10 15.30 -4.05
N LEU A 86 4.32 16.50 -3.54
CA LEU A 86 3.23 17.43 -3.14
C LEU A 86 2.40 17.86 -4.33
N GLU A 87 3.05 18.30 -5.40
CA GLU A 87 2.38 18.75 -6.63
C GLU A 87 1.57 17.63 -7.31
N GLY A 88 2.11 16.38 -7.27
CA GLY A 88 1.40 15.21 -7.79
C GLY A 88 0.13 14.86 -7.00
N PHE A 89 0.13 15.05 -5.68
CA PHE A 89 -1.07 14.87 -4.86
C PHE A 89 -2.11 15.97 -5.06
N ASP A 90 -1.69 17.21 -5.30
CA ASP A 90 -2.60 18.31 -5.61
C ASP A 90 -3.34 18.10 -6.97
N LEU A 91 -2.79 17.26 -7.85
CA LEU A 91 -3.39 16.86 -9.14
C LEU A 91 -4.10 15.49 -9.09
N ASP A 92 -4.47 15.00 -7.90
CA ASP A 92 -5.21 13.74 -7.70
C ASP A 92 -4.50 12.46 -8.18
N ALA A 93 -3.16 12.44 -8.17
CA ALA A 93 -2.43 11.18 -8.35
C ALA A 93 -2.80 10.17 -7.25
N VAL A 94 -3.09 8.92 -7.63
CA VAL A 94 -3.45 7.86 -6.67
C VAL A 94 -2.27 7.52 -5.78
N ASP A 95 -1.06 7.53 -6.33
CA ASP A 95 0.17 7.29 -5.58
C ASP A 95 1.41 7.85 -6.30
N TYR A 96 2.52 7.82 -5.58
CA TYR A 96 3.81 8.35 -6.01
C TYR A 96 4.91 7.31 -5.74
N LEU A 97 5.66 6.92 -6.76
CA LEU A 97 6.73 5.94 -6.71
C LEU A 97 8.08 6.62 -6.94
N LEU A 98 8.95 6.61 -5.94
CA LEU A 98 10.30 7.14 -6.07
C LEU A 98 11.23 6.07 -6.66
N LYS A 99 11.93 6.40 -7.76
CA LYS A 99 12.97 5.55 -8.35
C LYS A 99 14.21 5.50 -7.42
N PRO A 100 14.83 4.31 -7.18
CA PRO A 100 14.52 2.99 -7.74
C PRO A 100 13.27 2.37 -7.09
N ILE A 101 12.31 1.97 -7.93
CA ILE A 101 11.01 1.42 -7.48
C ILE A 101 11.22 -0.05 -7.09
N SER A 102 10.86 -0.41 -5.84
CA SER A 102 10.79 -1.81 -5.44
C SER A 102 9.44 -2.43 -5.82
N PHE A 103 9.41 -3.75 -6.05
CA PHE A 103 8.16 -4.45 -6.35
C PHE A 103 7.11 -4.30 -5.23
N ASP A 104 7.54 -4.29 -3.98
CA ASP A 104 6.64 -4.07 -2.83
C ASP A 104 5.98 -2.68 -2.87
N ARG A 105 6.77 -1.63 -3.20
CA ARG A 105 6.22 -0.27 -3.31
C ARG A 105 5.27 -0.11 -4.50
N PHE A 106 5.62 -0.72 -5.66
CA PHE A 106 4.75 -0.82 -6.82
C PHE A 106 3.42 -1.52 -6.46
N SER A 107 3.49 -2.68 -5.80
CA SER A 107 2.31 -3.44 -5.39
C SER A 107 1.39 -2.66 -4.44
N LYS A 108 1.97 -1.87 -3.53
CA LYS A 108 1.20 -0.97 -2.65
C LYS A 108 0.45 0.11 -3.43
N ALA A 109 1.06 0.68 -4.47
CA ALA A 109 0.42 1.69 -5.31
C ALA A 109 -0.73 1.09 -6.16
N VAL A 110 -0.52 -0.08 -6.75
CA VAL A 110 -1.56 -0.80 -7.51
C VAL A 110 -2.77 -1.11 -6.62
N ARG A 111 -2.55 -1.53 -5.38
CA ARG A 111 -3.66 -1.76 -4.42
C ARG A 111 -4.50 -0.52 -4.18
N LYS A 112 -3.89 0.67 -4.08
CA LYS A 112 -4.65 1.91 -3.94
C LYS A 112 -5.56 2.14 -5.14
N VAL A 113 -5.08 1.88 -6.36
CA VAL A 113 -5.91 1.97 -7.57
C VAL A 113 -7.08 0.99 -7.51
N LEU A 114 -6.83 -0.27 -7.18
CA LEU A 114 -7.86 -1.30 -7.09
C LEU A 114 -8.94 -0.96 -6.06
N ALA A 115 -8.58 -0.32 -4.96
CA ALA A 115 -9.51 0.14 -3.93
C ALA A 115 -10.44 1.28 -4.40
N THR A 116 -10.12 1.98 -5.49
CA THR A 116 -10.98 3.03 -6.07
C THR A 116 -12.01 2.51 -7.07
N ILE A 117 -11.94 1.21 -7.43
CA ILE A 117 -12.84 0.59 -8.39
C ILE A 117 -14.03 -0.01 -7.64
N PRO A 118 -15.30 0.32 -8.04
CA PRO A 118 -16.50 -0.11 -7.30
C PRO A 118 -16.74 -1.64 -7.29
N ASP A 119 -16.10 -2.38 -8.17
CA ASP A 119 -16.26 -3.84 -8.26
C ASP A 119 -15.30 -4.57 -7.31
N ASN A 120 -15.83 -4.90 -6.12
CA ASN A 120 -15.10 -5.59 -5.05
C ASN A 120 -14.62 -7.02 -5.41
N SER A 121 -14.95 -7.55 -6.59
CA SER A 121 -14.52 -8.90 -7.02
C SER A 121 -12.98 -9.01 -7.14
N PHE A 122 -12.30 -7.91 -7.47
CA PHE A 122 -10.83 -7.88 -7.58
C PHE A 122 -10.12 -7.90 -6.22
N ILE A 123 -10.70 -7.25 -5.21
CA ILE A 123 -10.12 -7.19 -3.86
C ILE A 123 -10.10 -8.58 -3.22
N ASN A 124 -11.17 -9.36 -3.36
CA ASN A 124 -11.27 -10.71 -2.82
C ASN A 124 -10.28 -11.70 -3.46
N ASN A 125 -9.92 -11.50 -4.74
CA ASN A 125 -8.92 -12.32 -5.41
C ASN A 125 -7.48 -11.92 -5.07
N MET A 126 -7.23 -10.66 -4.69
CA MET A 126 -5.90 -10.20 -4.26
C MET A 126 -5.57 -10.64 -2.84
N GLU A 127 -6.55 -10.80 -1.95
CA GLU A 127 -6.30 -11.36 -0.61
C GLU A 127 -5.71 -12.77 -0.68
N SER A 128 -5.95 -13.51 -1.76
CA SER A 128 -5.39 -14.85 -1.97
C SER A 128 -3.97 -14.87 -2.57
N LEU A 129 -3.48 -13.77 -3.13
CA LEU A 129 -2.16 -13.67 -3.77
C LEU A 129 -1.10 -13.02 -2.88
N TYR A 130 -1.50 -12.32 -1.82
CA TYR A 130 -0.57 -11.83 -0.81
C TYR A 130 -0.42 -12.89 0.27
N GLU A 131 0.82 -13.11 0.65
CA GLU A 131 1.12 -13.95 1.81
C GLU A 131 0.25 -13.46 2.99
N ASP A 132 -0.73 -14.27 3.37
CA ASP A 132 -1.62 -14.06 4.53
C ASP A 132 -0.87 -14.24 5.85
N HIS A 133 0.46 -14.30 5.79
CA HIS A 133 1.34 -14.65 6.88
C HIS A 133 2.72 -13.99 6.77
N ILE A 134 3.44 -14.01 7.88
CA ILE A 134 4.87 -13.69 7.95
C ILE A 134 5.64 -14.83 8.60
N PHE A 135 6.92 -14.94 8.28
CA PHE A 135 7.86 -15.77 9.03
C PHE A 135 8.66 -14.90 9.98
N VAL A 136 8.59 -15.21 11.27
CA VAL A 136 9.32 -14.50 12.32
C VAL A 136 10.44 -15.35 12.90
N LYS A 137 11.59 -14.71 13.14
CA LYS A 137 12.72 -15.33 13.85
C LYS A 137 12.45 -15.31 15.35
N THR A 138 12.48 -16.46 15.99
CA THR A 138 12.34 -16.57 17.45
C THR A 138 13.71 -16.60 18.13
N GLU A 139 13.73 -16.57 19.47
CA GLU A 139 14.95 -16.69 20.27
C GLU A 139 15.71 -18.00 20.03
N GLN A 140 15.01 -19.06 19.63
CA GLN A 140 15.64 -20.34 19.29
C GLN A 140 16.36 -20.22 17.94
N LYS A 141 17.70 -20.32 17.98
CA LYS A 141 18.59 -20.18 16.83
C LYS A 141 18.13 -21.08 15.67
N GLY A 142 17.83 -20.49 14.53
CA GLY A 142 17.42 -21.20 13.32
C GLY A 142 15.93 -21.56 13.22
N LYS A 143 15.10 -21.19 14.19
CA LYS A 143 13.66 -21.45 14.15
C LYS A 143 12.89 -20.25 13.60
N LEU A 144 12.18 -20.48 12.49
CA LEU A 144 11.20 -19.56 11.93
C LEU A 144 9.79 -20.06 12.30
N ILE A 145 8.94 -19.15 12.74
CA ILE A 145 7.52 -19.45 12.99
C ILE A 145 6.69 -18.69 11.96
N LYS A 146 5.79 -19.41 11.29
CA LYS A 146 4.78 -18.84 10.41
C LYS A 146 3.64 -18.27 11.25
N ILE A 147 3.28 -17.01 11.04
CA ILE A 147 2.19 -16.31 11.72
C ILE A 147 1.21 -15.82 10.66
N TYR A 148 -0.03 -16.27 10.71
CA TYR A 148 -1.10 -15.79 9.82
C TYR A 148 -1.65 -14.45 10.32
N PHE A 149 -1.82 -13.48 9.44
CA PHE A 149 -2.32 -12.16 9.79
C PHE A 149 -3.71 -12.17 10.42
N LYS A 150 -4.60 -13.06 9.96
CA LYS A 150 -5.96 -13.22 10.49
C LYS A 150 -5.99 -13.64 11.96
N ASP A 151 -4.92 -14.33 12.43
CA ASP A 151 -4.83 -14.84 13.78
C ASP A 151 -4.26 -13.80 14.76
N ILE A 152 -3.71 -12.68 14.27
CA ILE A 152 -3.12 -11.64 15.12
C ILE A 152 -4.23 -10.72 15.63
N ASP A 153 -4.36 -10.64 16.95
CA ASP A 153 -5.24 -9.67 17.62
C ASP A 153 -4.55 -8.31 17.73
N TYR A 154 -3.33 -8.31 18.23
CA TYR A 154 -2.47 -7.13 18.33
C TYR A 154 -1.00 -7.53 18.47
N ILE A 155 -0.14 -6.56 18.28
CA ILE A 155 1.31 -6.69 18.37
C ILE A 155 1.81 -5.69 19.41
N GLU A 156 2.70 -6.16 20.29
CA GLU A 156 3.22 -5.40 21.42
C GLU A 156 4.75 -5.33 21.37
N ALA A 157 5.33 -4.14 21.54
CA ALA A 157 6.76 -3.98 21.72
C ALA A 157 7.14 -4.29 23.17
N MET A 158 8.07 -5.24 23.35
CA MET A 158 8.57 -5.69 24.63
C MET A 158 10.11 -5.61 24.70
N GLY A 159 10.63 -4.41 24.94
CA GLY A 159 12.08 -4.16 24.90
C GLY A 159 12.64 -4.35 23.50
N ASN A 160 13.54 -5.32 23.33
CA ASN A 160 14.15 -5.67 22.04
C ASN A 160 13.35 -6.70 21.23
N TYR A 161 12.18 -7.10 21.73
CA TYR A 161 11.33 -8.10 21.11
C TYR A 161 9.96 -7.53 20.77
N ILE A 162 9.33 -8.19 19.84
CA ILE A 162 7.93 -7.97 19.47
C ILE A 162 7.14 -9.21 19.84
N ALA A 163 6.01 -9.02 20.51
CA ALA A 163 5.06 -10.06 20.84
C ALA A 163 3.86 -10.02 19.91
N PHE A 164 3.61 -11.09 19.16
CA PHE A 164 2.40 -11.29 18.36
C PHE A 164 1.37 -12.03 19.23
N HIS A 165 0.28 -11.37 19.56
CA HIS A 165 -0.80 -11.92 20.37
C HIS A 165 -1.88 -12.54 19.47
N GLN A 166 -2.22 -13.81 19.70
CA GLN A 166 -3.14 -14.63 18.90
C GLN A 166 -4.10 -15.37 19.87
N GLY A 167 -5.20 -14.76 20.22
CA GLY A 167 -6.12 -15.28 21.23
C GLY A 167 -5.41 -15.48 22.58
N LYS A 168 -5.26 -16.73 23.00
CA LYS A 168 -4.54 -17.10 24.23
C LYS A 168 -3.04 -17.34 24.04
N ASN A 169 -2.57 -17.37 22.80
CA ASN A 169 -1.19 -17.65 22.47
C ASN A 169 -0.41 -16.35 22.23
N LYS A 170 0.90 -16.42 22.45
CA LYS A 170 1.84 -15.33 22.18
C LYS A 170 3.11 -15.87 21.54
N VAL A 171 3.52 -15.27 20.43
CA VAL A 171 4.79 -15.57 19.75
C VAL A 171 5.72 -14.37 19.90
N MET A 172 6.93 -14.63 20.43
CA MET A 172 7.98 -13.62 20.57
C MET A 172 8.94 -13.69 19.39
N ALA A 173 9.27 -12.53 18.82
CA ALA A 173 10.21 -12.41 17.71
C ALA A 173 11.17 -11.22 17.92
N TYR A 174 12.37 -11.35 17.38
CA TYR A 174 13.34 -10.27 17.35
C TYR A 174 13.06 -9.40 16.10
N SER A 175 12.46 -8.23 16.31
CA SER A 175 12.11 -7.26 15.27
C SER A 175 11.82 -5.90 15.89
N THR A 176 11.59 -4.89 15.08
CA THR A 176 11.17 -3.55 15.54
C THR A 176 9.75 -3.22 15.06
N MET A 177 9.09 -2.28 15.76
CA MET A 177 7.75 -1.80 15.35
C MET A 177 7.79 -1.16 13.96
N LYS A 178 8.91 -0.52 13.58
CA LYS A 178 9.09 0.10 12.28
C LYS A 178 9.17 -0.95 11.17
N ASP A 179 9.97 -2.01 11.36
CA ASP A 179 10.08 -3.09 10.38
C ASP A 179 8.71 -3.75 10.12
N LEU A 180 7.88 -3.87 11.17
CA LEU A 180 6.54 -4.41 11.04
C LEU A 180 5.57 -3.47 10.31
N GLU A 181 5.66 -2.17 10.50
CA GLU A 181 4.85 -1.20 9.76
C GLU A 181 5.10 -1.27 8.25
N ASP A 182 6.32 -1.63 7.85
CA ASP A 182 6.68 -1.78 6.43
C ASP A 182 6.14 -3.08 5.81
N ILE A 183 5.92 -4.13 6.62
CA ILE A 183 5.52 -5.48 6.17
C ILE A 183 4.01 -5.69 6.31
N LEU A 184 3.40 -5.20 7.39
CA LEU A 184 2.00 -5.48 7.72
C LEU A 184 1.04 -4.78 6.78
N PRO A 185 -0.05 -5.46 6.33
CA PRO A 185 -1.06 -4.84 5.49
C PRO A 185 -1.76 -3.66 6.19
N LEU A 186 -1.63 -2.45 5.64
CA LEU A 186 -2.19 -1.21 6.21
C LEU A 186 -3.72 -1.19 6.31
N HIS A 187 -4.42 -2.01 5.52
CA HIS A 187 -5.88 -2.14 5.59
C HIS A 187 -6.33 -3.02 6.75
N THR A 188 -5.45 -3.92 7.23
CA THR A 188 -5.72 -4.86 8.32
C THR A 188 -5.15 -4.36 9.64
N PHE A 189 -3.95 -3.76 9.60
CA PHE A 189 -3.22 -3.36 10.81
C PHE A 189 -3.04 -1.85 10.89
N MET A 190 -3.00 -1.35 12.12
CA MET A 190 -2.69 0.05 12.37
C MET A 190 -1.92 0.22 13.68
N ARG A 191 -0.85 1.01 13.62
CA ARG A 191 -0.15 1.44 14.84
C ARG A 191 -0.96 2.50 15.56
N VAL A 192 -1.27 2.26 16.82
CA VAL A 192 -2.11 3.13 17.66
C VAL A 192 -1.37 3.68 18.88
N HIS A 193 -0.18 3.15 19.14
CA HIS A 193 0.69 3.57 20.23
C HIS A 193 2.17 3.31 19.87
N LYS A 194 3.11 3.97 20.56
CA LYS A 194 4.55 3.69 20.35
C LYS A 194 4.90 2.20 20.52
N SER A 195 4.13 1.46 21.31
CA SER A 195 4.34 0.05 21.61
C SER A 195 3.24 -0.88 21.11
N TYR A 196 2.22 -0.40 20.38
CA TYR A 196 1.11 -1.26 19.94
C TYR A 196 0.72 -1.02 18.49
N ILE A 197 0.61 -2.14 17.75
CA ILE A 197 -0.09 -2.24 16.45
C ILE A 197 -1.28 -3.17 16.67
N ILE A 198 -2.46 -2.82 16.19
CA ILE A 198 -3.68 -3.61 16.35
C ILE A 198 -4.18 -4.12 15.01
N SER A 199 -4.89 -5.25 15.04
CA SER A 199 -5.74 -5.67 13.94
C SER A 199 -7.05 -4.90 13.98
N LEU A 200 -7.40 -4.20 12.88
CA LEU A 200 -8.59 -3.36 12.81
C LEU A 200 -9.89 -4.17 12.83
N SER A 201 -9.84 -5.43 12.40
CA SER A 201 -10.97 -6.35 12.45
C SER A 201 -11.28 -6.87 13.84
N LYS A 202 -10.33 -6.75 14.77
CA LYS A 202 -10.44 -7.22 16.16
C LYS A 202 -10.90 -6.13 17.14
N ILE A 203 -11.25 -4.94 16.65
CA ILE A 203 -11.78 -3.87 17.49
C ILE A 203 -13.22 -4.20 17.85
N ALA A 204 -13.50 -4.36 19.14
CA ALA A 204 -14.85 -4.52 19.66
C ALA A 204 -15.49 -3.16 20.01
N MET A 205 -14.71 -2.23 20.60
CA MET A 205 -15.22 -0.95 21.06
C MET A 205 -14.11 0.10 21.12
N ILE A 206 -14.48 1.35 20.94
CA ILE A 206 -13.61 2.52 21.14
C ILE A 206 -14.28 3.43 22.16
N GLU A 207 -13.62 3.67 23.30
CA GLU A 207 -14.16 4.53 24.35
C GLU A 207 -13.06 5.33 25.06
N ASN A 208 -13.31 6.60 25.34
CA ASN A 208 -12.46 7.45 26.20
C ASN A 208 -10.96 7.42 25.86
N GLY A 209 -10.61 7.34 24.57
CA GLY A 209 -9.21 7.27 24.10
C GLY A 209 -8.57 5.90 24.23
N PHE A 210 -9.36 4.87 24.49
CA PHE A 210 -8.93 3.46 24.49
C PHE A 210 -9.62 2.68 23.39
N ILE A 211 -8.93 1.67 22.90
CA ILE A 211 -9.44 0.62 22.03
C ILE A 211 -9.59 -0.65 22.85
N VAL A 212 -10.77 -1.23 22.84
CA VAL A 212 -11.05 -2.54 23.44
C VAL A 212 -11.15 -3.55 22.31
N LEU A 213 -10.35 -4.60 22.37
CA LEU A 213 -10.34 -5.68 21.39
C LEU A 213 -11.37 -6.76 21.78
N GLU A 214 -11.74 -7.65 20.83
CA GLU A 214 -12.68 -8.75 21.04
C GLU A 214 -12.26 -9.70 22.18
N ASN A 215 -10.95 -9.85 22.41
CA ASN A 215 -10.42 -10.64 23.51
C ASN A 215 -10.45 -9.92 24.87
N GLY A 216 -11.04 -8.73 24.96
CA GLY A 216 -11.14 -7.89 26.14
C GLY A 216 -9.88 -7.06 26.47
N HIS A 217 -8.80 -7.18 25.67
CA HIS A 217 -7.60 -6.39 25.92
C HIS A 217 -7.83 -4.92 25.61
N ARG A 218 -7.36 -4.02 26.48
CA ARG A 218 -7.58 -2.57 26.41
C ARG A 218 -6.28 -1.86 26.10
N ILE A 219 -6.22 -1.13 24.99
CA ILE A 219 -5.04 -0.41 24.49
C ILE A 219 -5.33 1.08 24.45
N SER A 220 -4.47 1.91 25.07
CA SER A 220 -4.57 3.36 24.97
C SER A 220 -4.08 3.85 23.61
N ILE A 221 -4.77 4.83 23.04
CA ILE A 221 -4.34 5.50 21.82
C ILE A 221 -3.32 6.58 22.20
N GLY A 222 -2.09 6.46 21.70
CA GLY A 222 -1.05 7.45 21.91
C GLY A 222 -1.40 8.78 21.22
N SER A 223 -1.01 9.91 21.82
CA SER A 223 -1.34 11.27 21.32
C SER A 223 -0.97 11.45 19.85
N ASN A 224 0.20 10.97 19.43
CA ASN A 224 0.72 11.11 18.06
C ASN A 224 -0.01 10.21 17.04
N TYR A 225 -0.82 9.24 17.49
CA TYR A 225 -1.52 8.27 16.65
C TYR A 225 -3.03 8.55 16.57
N LYS A 226 -3.53 9.43 17.47
CA LYS A 226 -4.97 9.66 17.66
C LYS A 226 -5.64 10.23 16.41
N GLU A 227 -5.03 11.23 15.80
CA GLU A 227 -5.61 11.89 14.62
C GLU A 227 -5.71 10.93 13.43
N ALA A 228 -4.62 10.23 13.11
CA ALA A 228 -4.60 9.24 12.05
C ALA A 228 -5.59 8.10 12.28
N PHE A 229 -5.70 7.62 13.55
CA PHE A 229 -6.66 6.58 13.91
C PHE A 229 -8.10 7.05 13.73
N MET A 230 -8.44 8.23 14.25
CA MET A 230 -9.79 8.78 14.15
C MET A 230 -10.20 9.09 12.70
N SER A 231 -9.26 9.58 11.88
CA SER A 231 -9.49 9.79 10.45
C SER A 231 -9.84 8.48 9.75
N LYS A 232 -9.10 7.40 10.03
CA LYS A 232 -9.36 6.08 9.45
C LYS A 232 -10.69 5.48 9.91
N MET A 233 -11.11 5.76 11.14
CA MET A 233 -12.39 5.27 11.68
C MET A 233 -13.59 6.04 11.16
N LYS A 234 -13.46 7.33 10.79
CA LYS A 234 -14.58 8.16 10.26
C LYS A 234 -15.32 7.50 9.08
N PHE A 235 -14.64 6.79 8.22
CA PHE A 235 -15.25 6.06 7.10
C PHE A 235 -16.04 4.80 7.50
N ARG A 236 -16.03 4.42 8.78
CA ARG A 236 -16.70 3.23 9.35
C ARG A 236 -17.68 3.57 10.48
N MET A 237 -17.88 4.86 10.75
CA MET A 237 -18.84 5.35 11.76
C MET A 237 -20.11 5.84 11.06
N LEU A 238 -21.28 5.48 11.62
CA LEU A 238 -22.60 5.97 11.22
C LEU A 238 -22.84 7.40 11.73
#